data_5173bd357cf8c9dcdd41a0c9ca775d6b
#
_entry.id   5173bd357cf8c9dcdd41a0c9ca775d6b
#
_cell.length_a   1.000
_cell.length_b   1.000
_cell.length_c   1.000
_cell.angle_alpha   90.00
_cell.angle_beta   90.00
_cell.angle_gamma   90.00
#
_symmetry.space_group_name_H-M   'P 1'
#
loop_
_entity.id
_entity.type
_entity.pdbx_description
1 polymer ?
#
loop_
_entity_poly.entity_id
_entity_poly.type
_entity_poly.pdbx_seq_one_letter_code
_entity_poly.pdbx_strand_id
1 'polypeptide(L)'
;MIDRQAGKCQAGSPALSGFGGLAASHVPAIGVAIAKGLQKDPYWSPFFEGFEAPCRWLEANKPDAAVVIYNDHGLNFFLDKMPTFAVGAAPSYDNADEGWGLPVYKSFEGHPALSWHLIDSLVRDEFDITTCQKMLVDHAVSIPFELAWPGVESWPIKLVPISINTVQYPLPSPKRCLALGRAVHRALQSWG
;
A
#
# COMPACT_ATOMS: atom_id res chain seq x y z
N MET A 1 -27.71 21.83 -10.24
CA MET A 1 -27.50 22.21 -8.81
C MET A 1 -27.25 20.87 -8.09
N ILE A 2 -25.99 20.47 -7.96
CA ILE A 2 -25.58 19.20 -7.32
C ILE A 2 -25.08 19.57 -5.95
N ASP A 3 -25.82 19.15 -4.94
CA ASP A 3 -25.54 19.38 -3.52
C ASP A 3 -24.28 18.61 -3.11
N ARG A 4 -23.20 19.33 -2.77
CA ARG A 4 -21.97 18.78 -2.25
C ARG A 4 -22.10 18.66 -0.74
N GLN A 5 -22.70 17.59 -0.26
CA GLN A 5 -22.49 17.18 1.13
C GLN A 5 -21.12 16.53 1.26
N ALA A 6 -20.16 17.31 1.74
CA ALA A 6 -18.92 16.77 2.26
C ALA A 6 -19.22 15.82 3.42
N GLY A 7 -18.98 14.52 3.19
CA GLY A 7 -19.11 13.51 4.23
C GLY A 7 -18.16 13.83 5.38
N LYS A 8 -18.73 14.27 6.51
CA LYS A 8 -18.01 14.35 7.78
C LYS A 8 -17.57 12.94 8.14
N CYS A 9 -16.27 12.66 8.13
CA CYS A 9 -15.72 11.51 8.83
C CYS A 9 -16.19 11.61 10.29
N GLN A 10 -17.08 10.73 10.71
CA GLN A 10 -17.42 10.57 12.12
C GLN A 10 -16.21 9.99 12.84
N ALA A 11 -15.52 10.82 13.59
CA ALA A 11 -14.61 10.38 14.62
C ALA A 11 -15.46 9.74 15.74
N GLY A 12 -15.29 8.44 15.96
CA GLY A 12 -15.83 7.84 17.17
C GLY A 12 -16.45 6.46 16.98
N SER A 13 -15.62 5.46 16.84
CA SER A 13 -15.89 4.15 17.44
C SER A 13 -14.69 3.79 18.31
N PRO A 14 -14.91 3.17 19.50
CA PRO A 14 -13.80 2.82 20.38
C PRO A 14 -12.83 1.92 19.61
N ALA A 15 -11.55 2.19 19.80
CA ALA A 15 -10.46 1.51 19.15
C ALA A 15 -10.69 -0.01 19.14
N LEU A 16 -10.99 -0.55 17.97
CA LEU A 16 -10.62 -1.92 17.67
C LEU A 16 -9.11 -1.93 17.78
N SER A 17 -8.60 -2.61 18.80
CA SER A 17 -7.18 -2.77 19.03
C SER A 17 -6.50 -3.18 17.72
N GLY A 18 -5.76 -2.29 17.10
CA GLY A 18 -4.71 -2.65 16.20
C GLY A 18 -4.85 -2.39 14.71
N PHE A 19 -6.03 -2.15 14.10
CA PHE A 19 -6.11 -2.03 12.63
C PHE A 19 -6.73 -0.71 12.17
N GLY A 20 -6.05 -0.05 11.24
CA GLY A 20 -6.59 1.09 10.49
C GLY A 20 -6.51 0.82 8.98
N GLY A 21 -7.38 1.44 8.20
CA GLY A 21 -7.34 1.39 6.75
C GLY A 21 -7.11 2.78 6.17
N LEU A 22 -6.18 2.89 5.23
CA LEU A 22 -5.88 4.11 4.50
C LEU A 22 -5.84 3.80 3.01
N ALA A 23 -6.45 4.65 2.21
CA ALA A 23 -6.35 4.57 0.75
C ALA A 23 -5.71 5.86 0.21
N ALA A 24 -4.78 5.70 -0.71
CA ALA A 24 -4.08 6.81 -1.35
C ALA A 24 -4.00 6.62 -2.86
N SER A 25 -4.02 7.72 -3.59
CA SER A 25 -3.61 7.72 -4.99
C SER A 25 -2.09 7.57 -5.07
N HIS A 26 -1.61 6.88 -6.10
CA HIS A 26 -0.19 6.66 -6.35
C HIS A 26 0.23 7.08 -7.76
N VAL A 27 -0.56 7.92 -8.46
CA VAL A 27 -0.19 8.34 -9.82
C VAL A 27 1.19 9.00 -9.86
N PRO A 28 2.06 8.69 -10.84
CA PRO A 28 3.43 9.21 -10.92
C PRO A 28 3.52 10.74 -10.81
N ALA A 29 2.50 11.45 -11.31
CA ALA A 29 2.45 12.91 -11.22
C ALA A 29 2.52 13.46 -9.79
N ILE A 30 2.04 12.72 -8.78
CA ILE A 30 2.15 13.10 -7.36
C ILE A 30 3.61 13.07 -6.93
N GLY A 31 4.35 12.00 -7.28
CA GLY A 31 5.77 11.89 -6.98
C GLY A 31 6.60 13.00 -7.64
N VAL A 32 6.27 13.35 -8.90
CA VAL A 32 6.88 14.50 -9.59
C VAL A 32 6.56 15.81 -8.88
N ALA A 33 5.33 16.01 -8.40
CA ALA A 33 4.95 17.19 -7.65
C ALA A 33 5.72 17.31 -6.33
N ILE A 34 5.92 16.19 -5.62
CA ILE A 34 6.75 16.13 -4.40
C ILE A 34 8.20 16.51 -4.73
N ALA A 35 8.80 15.87 -5.73
CA ALA A 35 10.18 16.12 -6.14
C ALA A 35 10.45 17.58 -6.56
N LYS A 36 9.45 18.24 -7.15
CA LYS A 36 9.53 19.66 -7.57
C LYS A 36 9.10 20.65 -6.49
N GLY A 37 8.71 20.21 -5.30
CA GLY A 37 8.27 21.10 -4.23
C GLY A 37 6.96 21.82 -4.49
N LEU A 38 6.03 21.20 -5.25
CA LEU A 38 4.77 21.80 -5.67
C LEU A 38 3.61 21.65 -4.67
N GLN A 39 3.88 21.26 -3.42
CA GLN A 39 2.84 20.99 -2.42
C GLN A 39 1.95 22.24 -2.13
N LYS A 40 2.49 23.45 -2.32
CA LYS A 40 1.77 24.72 -2.14
C LYS A 40 1.25 25.33 -3.44
N ASP A 41 1.47 24.68 -4.58
CA ASP A 41 0.93 25.13 -5.87
C ASP A 41 -0.61 25.07 -5.83
N PRO A 42 -1.35 26.06 -6.34
CA PRO A 42 -2.82 26.08 -6.29
C PRO A 42 -3.52 24.86 -6.88
N TYR A 43 -2.90 24.20 -7.86
CA TYR A 43 -3.42 22.96 -8.44
C TYR A 43 -3.23 21.75 -7.50
N TRP A 44 -2.10 21.70 -6.77
CA TRP A 44 -1.72 20.57 -5.95
C TRP A 44 -2.12 20.68 -4.47
N SER A 45 -2.20 21.91 -3.93
CA SER A 45 -2.44 22.12 -2.50
C SER A 45 -3.69 21.41 -1.96
N PRO A 46 -4.85 21.36 -2.68
CA PRO A 46 -6.02 20.66 -2.17
C PRO A 46 -5.80 19.15 -1.96
N PHE A 47 -4.95 18.54 -2.80
CA PHE A 47 -4.57 17.12 -2.64
C PHE A 47 -3.71 16.91 -1.40
N PHE A 48 -2.64 17.70 -1.24
CA PHE A 48 -1.72 17.57 -0.11
C PHE A 48 -2.40 17.92 1.23
N GLU A 49 -3.21 18.98 1.27
CA GLU A 49 -4.02 19.35 2.44
C GLU A 49 -5.00 18.22 2.83
N GLY A 50 -5.62 17.57 1.84
CA GLY A 50 -6.49 16.41 2.08
C GLY A 50 -5.75 15.21 2.71
N PHE A 51 -4.45 15.09 2.49
CA PHE A 51 -3.64 14.01 3.04
C PHE A 51 -3.16 14.25 4.48
N GLU A 52 -3.29 15.45 5.02
CA GLU A 52 -2.92 15.76 6.41
C GLU A 52 -3.70 14.93 7.46
N ALA A 53 -4.97 14.62 7.20
CA ALA A 53 -5.76 13.82 8.14
C ALA A 53 -5.26 12.37 8.27
N PRO A 54 -4.94 11.64 7.18
CA PRO A 54 -4.17 10.40 7.22
C PRO A 54 -2.85 10.50 8.00
N CYS A 55 -2.05 11.53 7.77
CA CYS A 55 -0.77 11.72 8.49
C CYS A 55 -0.98 11.85 9.99
N ARG A 56 -1.92 12.69 10.43
CA ARG A 56 -2.26 12.84 11.87
C ARG A 56 -2.73 11.52 12.49
N TRP A 57 -3.49 10.71 11.74
CA TRP A 57 -3.92 9.40 12.22
C TRP A 57 -2.72 8.45 12.40
N LEU A 58 -1.79 8.40 11.45
CA LEU A 58 -0.57 7.60 11.54
C LEU A 58 0.32 8.02 12.71
N GLU A 59 0.51 9.32 12.93
CA GLU A 59 1.26 9.88 14.06
C GLU A 59 0.64 9.49 15.42
N ALA A 60 -0.69 9.51 15.51
CA ALA A 60 -1.39 9.18 16.73
C ALA A 60 -1.39 7.68 17.05
N ASN A 61 -1.47 6.82 16.04
CA ASN A 61 -1.62 5.38 16.21
C ASN A 61 -0.31 4.59 16.09
N LYS A 62 0.71 5.13 15.42
CA LYS A 62 2.06 4.55 15.26
C LYS A 62 2.03 3.04 14.96
N PRO A 63 1.41 2.60 13.86
CA PRO A 63 1.35 1.18 13.53
C PRO A 63 2.75 0.61 13.28
N ASP A 64 2.96 -0.66 13.67
CA ASP A 64 4.27 -1.34 13.52
C ASP A 64 4.48 -1.89 12.11
N ALA A 65 3.41 -2.22 11.40
CA ALA A 65 3.46 -2.77 10.06
C ALA A 65 2.34 -2.22 9.15
N ALA A 66 2.66 -2.05 7.87
CA ALA A 66 1.73 -1.74 6.81
C ALA A 66 1.57 -2.93 5.86
N VAL A 67 0.35 -3.47 5.77
CA VAL A 67 -0.02 -4.38 4.69
C VAL A 67 -0.50 -3.52 3.53
N VAL A 68 0.30 -3.43 2.47
CA VAL A 68 0.02 -2.57 1.31
C VAL A 68 -0.51 -3.40 0.17
N ILE A 69 -1.77 -3.14 -0.19
CA ILE A 69 -2.41 -3.77 -1.37
C ILE A 69 -2.23 -2.83 -2.55
N TYR A 70 -1.59 -3.31 -3.61
CA TYR A 70 -1.24 -2.52 -4.78
C TYR A 70 -1.22 -3.38 -6.05
N ASN A 71 -1.00 -2.79 -7.21
CA ASN A 71 -0.67 -3.48 -8.45
C ASN A 71 0.79 -3.22 -8.83
N ASP A 72 1.49 -4.26 -9.23
CA ASP A 72 2.84 -4.16 -9.80
C ASP A 72 2.78 -3.49 -11.17
N HIS A 73 3.68 -2.53 -11.43
CA HIS A 73 3.75 -1.81 -12.69
C HIS A 73 4.84 -2.36 -13.64
N GLY A 74 5.06 -3.67 -13.60
CA GLY A 74 6.00 -4.34 -14.48
C GLY A 74 7.43 -4.34 -13.96
N LEU A 75 7.62 -4.35 -12.63
CA LEU A 75 8.92 -4.54 -11.99
C LEU A 75 9.22 -6.01 -11.69
N ASN A 76 8.20 -6.74 -11.23
CA ASN A 76 8.36 -8.13 -10.78
C ASN A 76 7.60 -9.10 -11.66
N PHE A 77 6.44 -8.72 -12.16
CA PHE A 77 5.52 -9.58 -12.90
C PHE A 77 5.31 -9.03 -14.30
N PHE A 78 5.61 -9.89 -15.28
CA PHE A 78 5.49 -9.59 -16.70
C PHE A 78 4.41 -10.46 -17.33
N LEU A 79 4.04 -10.15 -18.56
CA LEU A 79 2.93 -10.81 -19.26
C LEU A 79 3.13 -12.32 -19.48
N ASP A 80 4.36 -12.83 -19.32
CA ASP A 80 4.68 -14.25 -19.38
C ASP A 80 4.36 -15.01 -18.08
N LYS A 81 4.27 -14.31 -16.93
CA LYS A 81 4.07 -14.90 -15.59
C LYS A 81 3.34 -13.92 -14.67
N MET A 82 2.09 -13.66 -14.94
CA MET A 82 1.30 -12.73 -14.13
C MET A 82 0.49 -13.48 -13.07
N PRO A 83 0.90 -13.43 -11.78
CA PRO A 83 0.12 -14.04 -10.69
C PRO A 83 -1.15 -13.25 -10.42
N THR A 84 -2.23 -13.93 -10.06
CA THR A 84 -3.47 -13.28 -9.62
C THR A 84 -3.26 -12.49 -8.35
N PHE A 85 -2.59 -13.11 -7.36
CA PHE A 85 -2.20 -12.52 -6.08
C PHE A 85 -0.78 -12.93 -5.73
N ALA A 86 0.01 -11.98 -5.28
CA ALA A 86 1.35 -12.23 -4.79
C ALA A 86 1.59 -11.54 -3.46
N VAL A 87 2.31 -12.18 -2.55
CA VAL A 87 2.67 -11.63 -1.24
C VAL A 87 4.18 -11.62 -1.08
N GLY A 88 4.73 -10.46 -0.77
CA GLY A 88 6.14 -10.33 -0.44
C GLY A 88 6.45 -10.88 0.96
N ALA A 89 7.50 -11.70 1.06
CA ALA A 89 8.00 -12.29 2.30
C ALA A 89 9.51 -12.07 2.48
N ALA A 90 10.04 -11.00 1.90
CA ALA A 90 11.44 -10.61 2.01
C ALA A 90 11.72 -9.84 3.30
N PRO A 91 12.96 -9.87 3.82
CA PRO A 91 13.38 -9.04 4.96
C PRO A 91 13.50 -7.55 4.58
N SER A 92 13.66 -7.24 3.29
CA SER A 92 13.73 -5.88 2.77
C SER A 92 13.25 -5.82 1.33
N TYR A 93 12.84 -4.62 0.90
CA TYR A 93 12.41 -4.35 -0.46
C TYR A 93 13.08 -3.07 -0.95
N ASP A 94 13.78 -3.17 -2.08
CA ASP A 94 14.37 -2.03 -2.75
C ASP A 94 13.34 -1.35 -3.65
N ASN A 95 13.42 -0.03 -3.73
CA ASN A 95 12.63 0.75 -4.68
C ASN A 95 13.42 0.86 -5.99
N ALA A 96 12.76 0.66 -7.12
CA ALA A 96 13.39 0.74 -8.43
C ALA A 96 13.15 2.08 -9.12
N ASP A 97 14.09 2.46 -9.98
CA ASP A 97 13.89 3.54 -10.96
C ASP A 97 12.99 3.01 -12.08
N GLU A 98 11.79 3.56 -12.18
CA GLU A 98 10.79 3.18 -13.19
C GLU A 98 10.83 4.08 -14.43
N GLY A 99 11.77 5.01 -14.52
CA GLY A 99 11.91 5.93 -15.66
C GLY A 99 10.86 7.03 -15.77
N TRP A 100 9.97 7.19 -14.77
CA TRP A 100 8.93 8.23 -14.76
C TRP A 100 9.42 9.60 -14.29
N GLY A 101 10.75 9.77 -14.07
CA GLY A 101 11.31 10.97 -13.47
C GLY A 101 10.99 11.11 -11.98
N LEU A 102 10.66 10.00 -11.34
CA LEU A 102 10.48 9.91 -9.90
C LEU A 102 11.83 9.72 -9.21
N PRO A 103 12.02 10.24 -8.00
CA PRO A 103 13.18 9.89 -7.21
C PRO A 103 13.12 8.40 -6.84
N VAL A 104 14.30 7.74 -6.82
CA VAL A 104 14.43 6.42 -6.21
C VAL A 104 14.42 6.63 -4.70
N TYR A 105 13.42 6.07 -4.05
CA TYR A 105 13.28 6.17 -2.59
C TYR A 105 14.16 5.12 -1.89
N LYS A 106 14.32 5.29 -0.58
CA LYS A 106 15.03 4.34 0.28
C LYS A 106 14.34 2.98 0.33
N SER A 107 15.11 1.92 0.62
CA SER A 107 14.57 0.57 0.82
C SER A 107 13.61 0.51 2.00
N PHE A 108 12.71 -0.45 1.96
CA PHE A 108 11.74 -0.73 3.01
C PHE A 108 12.20 -1.93 3.84
N GLU A 109 12.09 -1.84 5.16
CA GLU A 109 12.21 -3.02 6.02
C GLU A 109 10.94 -3.87 5.84
N GLY A 110 11.10 -5.15 5.54
CA GLY A 110 10.01 -6.11 5.45
C GLY A 110 9.60 -6.67 6.81
N HIS A 111 8.45 -7.31 6.85
CA HIS A 111 7.99 -8.06 8.02
C HIS A 111 7.79 -9.55 7.69
N PRO A 112 8.86 -10.36 7.51
CA PRO A 112 8.74 -11.75 7.04
C PRO A 112 7.82 -12.61 7.89
N ALA A 113 7.85 -12.46 9.21
CA ALA A 113 7.00 -13.26 10.10
C ALA A 113 5.51 -13.00 9.85
N LEU A 114 5.09 -11.73 9.74
CA LEU A 114 3.71 -11.39 9.40
C LEU A 114 3.36 -11.81 7.96
N SER A 115 4.29 -11.65 7.01
CA SER A 115 4.10 -12.10 5.62
C SER A 115 3.80 -13.58 5.54
N TRP A 116 4.59 -14.42 6.22
CA TRP A 116 4.38 -15.86 6.23
C TRP A 116 3.09 -16.27 6.96
N HIS A 117 2.72 -15.57 8.03
CA HIS A 117 1.44 -15.79 8.70
C HIS A 117 0.26 -15.49 7.76
N LEU A 118 0.32 -14.38 7.00
CA LEU A 118 -0.69 -14.05 6.00
C LEU A 118 -0.73 -15.08 4.87
N ILE A 119 0.42 -15.48 4.33
CA ILE A 119 0.52 -16.50 3.27
C ILE A 119 -0.12 -17.82 3.72
N ASP A 120 0.28 -18.34 4.88
CA ASP A 120 -0.27 -19.60 5.42
C ASP A 120 -1.78 -19.51 5.66
N SER A 121 -2.25 -18.41 6.22
CA SER A 121 -3.68 -18.16 6.46
C SER A 121 -4.47 -18.08 5.15
N LEU A 122 -3.94 -17.38 4.16
CA LEU A 122 -4.60 -17.24 2.85
C LEU A 122 -4.65 -18.56 2.09
N VAL A 123 -3.58 -19.37 2.14
CA VAL A 123 -3.56 -20.70 1.52
C VAL A 123 -4.58 -21.62 2.19
N ARG A 124 -4.73 -21.59 3.51
CA ARG A 124 -5.79 -22.33 4.23
C ARG A 124 -7.20 -21.85 3.88
N ASP A 125 -7.34 -20.58 3.51
CA ASP A 125 -8.59 -19.98 3.01
C ASP A 125 -8.78 -20.18 1.48
N GLU A 126 -8.09 -21.18 0.88
CA GLU A 126 -8.20 -21.60 -0.51
C GLU A 126 -7.79 -20.50 -1.53
N PHE A 127 -6.80 -19.65 -1.16
CA PHE A 127 -6.19 -18.73 -2.08
C PHE A 127 -4.90 -19.28 -2.66
N ASP A 128 -4.77 -19.25 -4.00
CA ASP A 128 -3.51 -19.51 -4.70
C ASP A 128 -2.63 -18.27 -4.61
N ILE A 129 -1.64 -18.32 -3.74
CA ILE A 129 -0.75 -17.19 -3.45
C ILE A 129 0.65 -17.44 -4.04
N THR A 130 1.13 -16.51 -4.85
CA THR A 130 2.54 -16.46 -5.23
C THR A 130 3.33 -15.82 -4.10
N THR A 131 4.34 -16.54 -3.58
CA THR A 131 5.23 -16.04 -2.53
C THR A 131 6.48 -15.41 -3.14
N CYS A 132 6.81 -14.17 -2.75
CA CYS A 132 7.95 -13.44 -3.26
C CYS A 132 8.97 -13.20 -2.14
N GLN A 133 10.03 -14.02 -2.10
CA GLN A 133 11.12 -13.86 -1.14
C GLN A 133 12.18 -12.83 -1.62
N LYS A 134 11.98 -12.32 -2.82
CA LYS A 134 12.73 -11.20 -3.39
C LYS A 134 11.80 -10.49 -4.37
N MET A 135 11.60 -9.19 -4.18
CA MET A 135 10.86 -8.35 -5.11
C MET A 135 11.29 -6.88 -4.93
N LEU A 136 11.07 -6.10 -5.98
CA LEU A 136 11.19 -4.65 -5.94
C LEU A 136 9.83 -4.04 -5.60
N VAL A 137 9.82 -2.84 -5.06
CA VAL A 137 8.60 -2.04 -4.90
C VAL A 137 8.66 -0.81 -5.81
N ASP A 138 7.50 -0.42 -6.30
CA ASP A 138 7.33 0.67 -7.25
C ASP A 138 6.68 1.90 -6.61
N HIS A 139 6.36 2.88 -7.45
CA HIS A 139 5.72 4.13 -7.02
C HIS A 139 4.35 3.91 -6.35
N ALA A 140 3.66 2.78 -6.61
CA ALA A 140 2.39 2.49 -5.94
C ALA A 140 2.56 2.24 -4.44
N VAL A 141 3.76 1.83 -4.02
CA VAL A 141 4.12 1.69 -2.61
C VAL A 141 4.83 2.95 -2.11
N SER A 142 5.85 3.43 -2.83
CA SER A 142 6.73 4.50 -2.33
C SER A 142 6.05 5.87 -2.25
N ILE A 143 5.16 6.24 -3.19
CA ILE A 143 4.45 7.53 -3.14
C ILE A 143 3.56 7.65 -1.90
N PRO A 144 2.68 6.68 -1.55
CA PRO A 144 1.91 6.74 -0.32
C PRO A 144 2.75 6.86 0.95
N PHE A 145 3.91 6.21 0.97
CA PHE A 145 4.84 6.33 2.11
C PHE A 145 5.50 7.70 2.18
N GLU A 146 5.92 8.27 1.05
CA GLU A 146 6.48 9.63 1.03
C GLU A 146 5.44 10.70 1.39
N LEU A 147 4.17 10.48 1.03
CA LEU A 147 3.07 11.34 1.48
C LEU A 147 2.86 11.25 3.01
N ALA A 148 2.96 10.04 3.56
CA ALA A 148 2.74 9.80 4.99
C ALA A 148 3.90 10.25 5.87
N TRP A 149 5.13 10.09 5.39
CA TRP A 149 6.38 10.39 6.13
C TRP A 149 7.39 11.11 5.24
N PRO A 150 7.12 12.37 4.86
CA PRO A 150 7.96 13.11 3.93
C PRO A 150 9.38 13.32 4.50
N GLY A 151 10.39 13.02 3.68
CA GLY A 151 11.77 13.33 3.96
C GLY A 151 12.43 12.58 5.12
N VAL A 152 11.81 11.52 5.66
CA VAL A 152 12.44 10.69 6.71
C VAL A 152 13.66 9.94 6.18
N GLU A 153 14.67 9.68 7.01
CA GLU A 153 15.85 8.90 6.62
C GLU A 153 15.55 7.40 6.48
N SER A 154 14.63 6.88 7.29
CA SER A 154 14.14 5.50 7.24
C SER A 154 12.64 5.46 7.49
N TRP A 155 11.96 4.50 6.89
CA TRP A 155 10.52 4.33 7.10
C TRP A 155 10.26 3.85 8.53
N PRO A 156 9.34 4.48 9.28
CA PRO A 156 9.08 4.12 10.68
C PRO A 156 8.19 2.90 10.85
N ILE A 157 7.91 2.17 9.78
CA ILE A 157 6.94 1.07 9.71
C ILE A 157 7.45 -0.02 8.78
N LYS A 158 7.22 -1.29 9.12
CA LYS A 158 7.58 -2.43 8.28
C LYS A 158 6.55 -2.68 7.19
N LEU A 159 7.00 -3.19 6.05
CA LEU A 159 6.18 -3.41 4.87
C LEU A 159 5.85 -4.88 4.67
N VAL A 160 4.57 -5.18 4.38
CA VAL A 160 4.10 -6.43 3.80
C VAL A 160 3.35 -6.10 2.50
N PRO A 161 3.98 -6.26 1.32
CA PRO A 161 3.35 -5.94 0.05
C PRO A 161 2.48 -7.10 -0.43
N ILE A 162 1.26 -6.78 -0.87
CA ILE A 162 0.33 -7.70 -1.55
C ILE A 162 0.00 -7.13 -2.91
N SER A 163 0.52 -7.76 -3.97
CA SER A 163 0.21 -7.37 -5.34
C SER A 163 -1.02 -8.10 -5.85
N ILE A 164 -1.91 -7.35 -6.52
CA ILE A 164 -3.09 -7.88 -7.20
C ILE A 164 -2.96 -7.60 -8.69
N ASN A 165 -3.16 -8.60 -9.53
CA ASN A 165 -3.19 -8.40 -10.97
C ASN A 165 -4.37 -7.53 -11.39
N THR A 166 -4.09 -6.34 -11.87
CA THR A 166 -5.05 -5.42 -12.48
C THR A 166 -4.69 -5.10 -13.95
N VAL A 167 -3.67 -5.78 -14.51
CA VAL A 167 -3.05 -5.43 -15.78
C VAL A 167 -3.42 -6.42 -16.87
N GLN A 168 -3.18 -7.71 -16.63
CA GLN A 168 -3.36 -8.74 -17.67
C GLN A 168 -4.63 -9.55 -17.44
N TYR A 169 -5.46 -9.63 -18.48
CA TYR A 169 -6.64 -10.50 -18.50
C TYR A 169 -6.23 -12.00 -18.51
N PRO A 170 -6.97 -12.87 -17.77
CA PRO A 170 -8.15 -12.58 -16.95
C PRO A 170 -7.79 -11.98 -15.59
N LEU A 171 -8.55 -10.94 -15.23
CA LEU A 171 -8.40 -10.29 -13.92
C LEU A 171 -9.16 -11.05 -12.83
N PRO A 172 -8.73 -10.98 -11.55
CA PRO A 172 -9.56 -11.45 -10.45
C PRO A 172 -10.89 -10.69 -10.41
N SER A 173 -11.98 -11.39 -10.18
CA SER A 173 -13.28 -10.74 -10.08
C SER A 173 -13.36 -9.86 -8.82
N PRO A 174 -14.21 -8.80 -8.80
CA PRO A 174 -14.43 -7.99 -7.60
C PRO A 174 -14.85 -8.83 -6.39
N LYS A 175 -15.64 -9.90 -6.61
CA LYS A 175 -16.02 -10.86 -5.56
C LYS A 175 -14.79 -11.56 -4.97
N ARG A 176 -13.83 -11.94 -5.82
CA ARG A 176 -12.58 -12.60 -5.38
C ARG A 176 -11.69 -11.61 -4.60
N CYS A 177 -11.60 -10.36 -5.04
CA CYS A 177 -10.86 -9.32 -4.32
C CYS A 177 -11.49 -9.00 -2.95
N LEU A 178 -12.83 -8.93 -2.87
CA LEU A 178 -13.52 -8.76 -1.60
C LEU A 178 -13.29 -9.94 -0.66
N ALA A 179 -13.29 -11.16 -1.18
CA ALA A 179 -12.98 -12.37 -0.40
C ALA A 179 -11.54 -12.34 0.12
N LEU A 180 -10.57 -11.90 -0.70
CA LEU A 180 -9.18 -11.70 -0.28
C LEU A 180 -9.09 -10.70 0.88
N GLY A 181 -9.72 -9.52 0.76
CA GLY A 181 -9.70 -8.52 1.83
C GLY A 181 -10.27 -9.04 3.15
N ARG A 182 -11.34 -9.83 3.11
CA ARG A 182 -11.91 -10.49 4.29
C ARG A 182 -10.98 -11.55 4.89
N ALA A 183 -10.27 -12.31 4.05
CA ALA A 183 -9.30 -13.30 4.49
C ALA A 183 -8.07 -12.64 5.12
N VAL A 184 -7.53 -11.59 4.51
CA VAL A 184 -6.46 -10.77 5.09
C VAL A 184 -6.87 -10.20 6.45
N HIS A 185 -8.08 -9.69 6.58
CA HIS A 185 -8.58 -9.16 7.86
C HIS A 185 -8.62 -10.26 8.94
N ARG A 186 -9.15 -11.46 8.64
CA ARG A 186 -9.15 -12.59 9.59
C ARG A 186 -7.74 -13.00 9.99
N ALA A 187 -6.83 -13.08 9.02
CA ALA A 187 -5.44 -13.41 9.27
C ALA A 187 -4.77 -12.37 10.19
N LEU A 188 -4.99 -11.09 9.96
CA LEU A 188 -4.49 -10.03 10.85
C LEU A 188 -5.07 -10.11 12.26
N GLN A 189 -6.36 -10.46 12.40
CA GLN A 189 -6.98 -10.64 13.72
C GLN A 189 -6.39 -11.83 14.50
N SER A 190 -5.85 -12.83 13.82
CA SER A 190 -5.20 -14.00 14.43
C SER A 190 -3.69 -13.83 14.63
N TRP A 191 -3.13 -12.73 14.20
CA TRP A 191 -1.73 -12.36 14.45
C TRP A 191 -1.60 -11.90 15.90
N GLY A 192 -0.89 -12.67 16.74
CA GLY A 192 -0.71 -12.42 18.17
C GLY A 192 0.68 -11.96 18.55
#